data_24f5398d7231e21d874948992fb9ce6f
#
_entry.id   24f5398d7231e21d874948992fb9ce6f
#
_cell.length_a   1.000
_cell.length_b   1.000
_cell.length_c   1.000
_cell.angle_alpha   90.00
_cell.angle_beta   90.00
_cell.angle_gamma   90.00
#
_symmetry.space_group_name_H-M   'P 1'
#
loop_
_entity.id
_entity.type
_entity.pdbx_description
1 polymer ?
#
loop_
_entity_poly.entity_id
_entity_poly.type
_entity_poly.pdbx_seq_one_letter_code
_entity_poly.pdbx_strand_id
1 'polypeptide(L)'
;MKKTLNGLLLGCLTGLLLTACSKEVNQSGVNPEEETVRIQLDAPEAMQLTRSVSGTNSAKGGLTNVDWTKYDLRYQLAVYSADGTKLLVAPQSKTYETYSPATFEFRLTPNNTYKFVAWADFVAQGLDEDLHYNTADLANITIKTDEDRDKKINDESRDAFFVTQNIEITQTFDKSLTLKRPFAKVRVITTDWDEDNLAVAKPENFKISYYDCKRFSGLNAVRGEATGEADADGSVIYTAQIATDGSGGKFYENGYDAEATNRTLIVDYLIATPEQQAIHFKLDMIPGSGPVISRDFTTNIPIQRNYLTTLIGNLLSVGGSITIDIDENFDGTDNTVEVKDPKYITYTATQEMDYADRFWGSDLEFIPEQCSYNAETGEGKWAYTGTVTEVVYGAFSGETSLQSIILPEGITLVDGNAFNNSGLEAITLPESLEEIGEYAFSKTNLTEVVIPANVQLLGSSAFQGSSSPISPLKKVVFKGNKIETIELATFQDCQNLQEINLPESVKTIQYNAFLRCYALEEITIPDAVTSIEKQAFSQCESLKRVYLGTQLESIGNNAFNKCLALETIVCPDETPATLGSGVFPVSDGWGYTANYKIYVPDAQVDAYRTAWPAYWNSTSWVPTKVIFPMSTMPTE
;
A
#
# COMPACT_ATOMS: atom_id res chain seq x y z
N MET A 1 -56.61 28.18 -43.54
CA MET A 1 -58.01 27.89 -43.89
C MET A 1 -58.52 26.91 -42.86
N LYS A 2 -59.33 27.41 -41.97
CA LYS A 2 -60.78 27.06 -41.77
C LYS A 2 -60.94 25.55 -41.52
N LYS A 3 -61.60 25.03 -40.49
CA LYS A 3 -62.59 25.53 -39.51
C LYS A 3 -62.83 24.34 -38.55
N THR A 4 -62.85 24.51 -37.26
CA THR A 4 -64.09 24.47 -36.37
C THR A 4 -65.00 23.27 -36.64
N LEU A 5 -65.48 22.51 -35.67
CA LEU A 5 -66.37 22.91 -34.56
C LEU A 5 -66.86 21.66 -33.80
N ASN A 6 -66.93 21.72 -32.50
CA ASN A 6 -67.95 21.19 -31.62
C ASN A 6 -68.54 19.77 -31.72
N GLY A 7 -68.61 19.15 -30.59
CA GLY A 7 -69.59 18.10 -30.29
C GLY A 7 -69.53 17.64 -28.85
N LEU A 8 -70.22 18.37 -27.99
CA LEU A 8 -70.68 18.00 -26.65
C LEU A 8 -71.71 16.87 -26.76
N LEU A 9 -71.60 15.81 -25.94
CA LEU A 9 -72.73 15.03 -25.37
C LEU A 9 -72.14 14.05 -24.36
N LEU A 10 -72.28 14.25 -23.14
CA LEU A 10 -73.29 13.82 -22.14
C LEU A 10 -73.84 12.42 -22.37
N GLY A 11 -73.47 11.47 -21.50
CA GLY A 11 -74.08 10.14 -21.46
C GLY A 11 -73.55 9.32 -20.31
N CYS A 12 -74.11 9.52 -19.18
CA CYS A 12 -74.58 8.67 -18.09
C CYS A 12 -74.10 7.20 -18.04
N LEU A 13 -73.56 6.88 -16.90
CA LEU A 13 -73.99 5.82 -15.97
C LEU A 13 -74.09 4.39 -16.52
N THR A 14 -73.23 3.50 -16.08
CA THR A 14 -73.72 2.29 -15.38
C THR A 14 -72.55 1.66 -14.61
N GLY A 15 -72.67 1.73 -13.28
CA GLY A 15 -71.89 0.92 -12.36
C GLY A 15 -72.23 -0.56 -12.50
N LEU A 16 -71.26 -1.40 -12.47
CA LEU A 16 -71.46 -2.81 -12.15
C LEU A 16 -70.72 -3.14 -10.87
N LEU A 17 -71.51 -3.11 -9.79
CA LEU A 17 -71.23 -3.78 -8.52
C LEU A 17 -71.19 -5.30 -8.79
N LEU A 18 -70.07 -5.90 -8.68
CA LEU A 18 -69.93 -7.36 -8.47
C LEU A 18 -69.93 -7.63 -6.99
N THR A 19 -71.12 -7.81 -6.42
CA THR A 19 -71.31 -8.44 -5.11
C THR A 19 -71.08 -9.94 -5.24
N ALA A 20 -69.98 -10.43 -4.65
CA ALA A 20 -69.86 -11.84 -4.35
C ALA A 20 -70.58 -12.13 -3.02
N CYS A 21 -71.77 -12.74 -3.08
CA CYS A 21 -72.44 -13.31 -1.94
C CYS A 21 -71.66 -14.50 -1.37
N SER A 22 -71.16 -14.35 -0.16
CA SER A 22 -70.97 -15.49 0.74
C SER A 22 -72.08 -15.55 1.74
N LYS A 23 -72.77 -16.69 1.85
CA LYS A 23 -73.84 -16.96 2.77
C LYS A 23 -73.41 -16.80 4.23
N GLU A 24 -74.00 -15.89 4.90
CA GLU A 24 -73.97 -15.74 6.35
C GLU A 24 -74.64 -16.90 7.08
N VAL A 25 -73.96 -17.37 8.13
CA VAL A 25 -74.59 -18.04 9.26
C VAL A 25 -74.68 -16.99 10.36
N ASN A 26 -75.90 -16.61 10.68
CA ASN A 26 -76.21 -15.70 11.78
C ASN A 26 -75.60 -16.20 13.10
N GLN A 27 -74.68 -15.43 13.68
CA GLN A 27 -74.58 -15.28 15.13
C GLN A 27 -74.45 -13.78 15.44
N SER A 28 -75.35 -13.30 16.29
CA SER A 28 -75.37 -11.98 16.89
C SER A 28 -74.05 -11.68 17.59
N GLY A 29 -73.22 -10.86 16.96
CA GLY A 29 -71.96 -10.34 17.53
C GLY A 29 -71.77 -8.93 17.01
N VAL A 30 -71.60 -7.99 17.90
CA VAL A 30 -71.22 -6.61 17.70
C VAL A 30 -70.16 -6.52 16.61
N ASN A 31 -70.40 -5.72 15.57
CA ASN A 31 -69.33 -5.37 14.59
C ASN A 31 -68.20 -4.74 15.39
N PRO A 32 -67.00 -5.34 15.39
CA PRO A 32 -65.88 -4.71 16.07
C PRO A 32 -65.66 -3.36 15.39
N GLU A 33 -65.78 -2.26 16.15
CA GLU A 33 -65.47 -0.92 15.66
C GLU A 33 -63.99 -0.95 15.21
N GLU A 34 -63.76 -0.57 13.95
CA GLU A 34 -62.41 -0.45 13.43
C GLU A 34 -61.68 0.69 14.14
N GLU A 35 -60.47 0.45 14.65
CA GLU A 35 -59.64 1.47 15.27
C GLU A 35 -58.78 2.18 14.24
N THR A 36 -58.54 3.48 14.45
CA THR A 36 -57.66 4.27 13.60
C THR A 36 -56.26 4.21 14.13
N VAL A 37 -55.33 3.72 13.29
CA VAL A 37 -53.92 3.59 13.58
C VAL A 37 -53.13 4.51 12.66
N ARG A 38 -52.32 5.39 13.24
CA ARG A 38 -51.42 6.25 12.49
C ARG A 38 -50.00 5.73 12.66
N ILE A 39 -49.34 5.41 11.53
CA ILE A 39 -47.97 4.97 11.48
C ILE A 39 -47.15 6.08 10.83
N GLN A 40 -46.20 6.62 11.57
CA GLN A 40 -45.18 7.53 11.07
C GLN A 40 -43.95 6.73 10.71
N LEU A 41 -43.45 6.89 9.49
CA LEU A 41 -42.17 6.40 9.06
C LEU A 41 -41.16 7.53 9.25
N ASP A 42 -40.28 7.36 10.21
CA ASP A 42 -39.14 8.26 10.40
C ASP A 42 -38.00 7.85 9.49
N ALA A 43 -37.23 8.83 9.01
CA ALA A 43 -36.02 8.49 8.29
C ALA A 43 -35.03 7.75 9.18
N PRO A 44 -34.12 7.02 8.56
CA PRO A 44 -32.98 6.45 9.25
C PRO A 44 -32.24 7.52 10.03
N GLU A 45 -31.69 7.16 11.19
CA GLU A 45 -30.90 8.06 12.04
C GLU A 45 -29.77 8.76 11.27
N ALA A 46 -29.16 8.06 10.32
CA ALA A 46 -28.15 8.60 9.42
C ALA A 46 -28.58 9.83 8.60
N MET A 47 -29.89 9.98 8.29
CA MET A 47 -30.42 11.17 7.62
C MET A 47 -30.78 12.31 8.61
N GLN A 48 -30.90 12.02 9.91
CA GLN A 48 -31.23 13.03 10.91
C GLN A 48 -30.03 13.87 11.34
N LEU A 49 -28.81 13.35 11.23
CA LEU A 49 -27.57 14.01 11.66
C LEU A 49 -27.17 15.25 10.84
N THR A 50 -27.73 15.46 9.64
CA THR A 50 -27.46 16.65 8.82
C THR A 50 -28.00 17.96 9.38
N ARG A 51 -28.83 17.96 10.43
CA ARG A 51 -29.49 19.17 10.94
C ARG A 51 -28.79 19.90 12.07
N SER A 52 -27.73 19.39 12.69
CA SER A 52 -27.23 19.95 13.94
C SER A 52 -25.77 20.36 14.00
N VAL A 53 -25.06 20.48 12.89
CA VAL A 53 -23.63 20.86 12.97
C VAL A 53 -23.32 22.13 12.22
N SER A 54 -23.61 23.25 12.87
CA SER A 54 -22.81 24.48 12.69
C SER A 54 -21.64 24.42 13.69
N GLY A 55 -20.55 23.76 13.36
CA GLY A 55 -19.36 23.68 14.24
C GLY A 55 -18.46 22.50 13.88
N THR A 56 -17.42 22.78 13.17
CA THR A 56 -16.08 22.17 13.12
C THR A 56 -15.85 20.73 13.65
N ASN A 57 -16.75 19.80 13.44
CA ASN A 57 -16.47 18.37 13.48
C ASN A 57 -17.33 17.73 12.40
N SER A 58 -16.73 17.50 11.25
CA SER A 58 -17.33 16.77 10.15
C SER A 58 -17.74 15.39 10.67
N ALA A 59 -19.02 15.12 10.70
CA ALA A 59 -19.50 13.77 10.93
C ALA A 59 -18.87 12.90 9.82
N LYS A 60 -18.05 11.92 10.21
CA LYS A 60 -17.56 10.85 9.33
C LYS A 60 -18.80 10.03 8.94
N GLY A 61 -19.61 10.53 7.99
CA GLY A 61 -20.94 10.05 7.89
C GLY A 61 -21.24 9.24 6.65
N GLY A 62 -21.93 8.16 6.84
CA GLY A 62 -22.61 7.40 5.81
C GLY A 62 -23.84 8.07 5.23
N LEU A 63 -23.89 9.39 5.18
CA LEU A 63 -25.02 10.14 4.66
C LEU A 63 -25.17 9.93 3.16
N THR A 64 -26.42 9.78 2.73
CA THR A 64 -26.76 9.74 1.32
C THR A 64 -26.69 11.16 0.76
N ASN A 65 -25.80 11.38 -0.19
CA ASN A 65 -25.62 12.68 -0.83
C ASN A 65 -26.42 12.75 -2.15
N VAL A 66 -27.75 12.64 -2.03
CA VAL A 66 -28.66 12.62 -3.17
C VAL A 66 -28.93 14.03 -3.67
N ASP A 67 -28.96 14.19 -4.98
CA ASP A 67 -29.35 15.44 -5.65
C ASP A 67 -30.88 15.62 -5.62
N TRP A 68 -31.38 16.35 -4.63
CA TRP A 68 -32.80 16.66 -4.45
C TRP A 68 -33.42 17.48 -5.60
N THR A 69 -32.65 17.95 -6.55
CA THR A 69 -33.18 18.56 -7.77
C THR A 69 -33.56 17.54 -8.84
N LYS A 70 -33.16 16.28 -8.66
CA LYS A 70 -33.41 15.17 -9.59
C LYS A 70 -34.27 14.07 -9.01
N TYR A 71 -34.28 13.95 -7.69
CA TYR A 71 -34.91 12.82 -7.00
C TYR A 71 -35.81 13.27 -5.86
N ASP A 72 -36.90 12.52 -5.65
CA ASP A 72 -37.79 12.58 -4.52
C ASP A 72 -37.65 11.32 -3.66
N LEU A 73 -37.87 11.43 -2.35
CA LEU A 73 -37.92 10.28 -1.45
C LEU A 73 -39.36 9.74 -1.38
N ARG A 74 -39.54 8.50 -1.81
CA ARG A 74 -40.82 7.79 -1.77
C ARG A 74 -40.86 6.87 -0.56
N TYR A 75 -41.99 6.87 0.15
CA TYR A 75 -42.34 5.92 1.19
C TYR A 75 -43.49 5.06 0.75
N GLN A 76 -43.42 3.76 0.99
CA GLN A 76 -44.48 2.79 0.79
C GLN A 76 -44.72 2.05 2.09
N LEU A 77 -46.00 1.84 2.47
CA LEU A 77 -46.40 1.09 3.66
C LEU A 77 -47.58 0.17 3.36
N ALA A 78 -47.36 -1.13 3.63
CA ALA A 78 -48.37 -2.18 3.49
C ALA A 78 -48.65 -2.86 4.82
N VAL A 79 -49.84 -3.47 4.95
CA VAL A 79 -50.24 -4.23 6.13
C VAL A 79 -50.51 -5.69 5.75
N TYR A 80 -49.88 -6.60 6.45
CA TYR A 80 -49.99 -8.06 6.28
C TYR A 80 -50.63 -8.69 7.54
N SER A 81 -51.06 -9.94 7.40
CA SER A 81 -51.37 -10.81 8.55
C SER A 81 -50.12 -10.97 9.42
N ALA A 82 -50.25 -11.25 10.70
CA ALA A 82 -49.17 -11.33 11.67
C ALA A 82 -48.03 -12.28 11.24
N ASP A 83 -48.38 -13.37 10.54
CA ASP A 83 -47.44 -14.34 9.97
C ASP A 83 -46.78 -13.88 8.64
N GLY A 84 -47.28 -12.74 8.09
CA GLY A 84 -46.77 -12.19 6.82
C GLY A 84 -47.22 -12.95 5.56
N THR A 85 -48.13 -13.90 5.68
CA THR A 85 -48.54 -14.74 4.54
C THR A 85 -49.61 -14.10 3.66
N LYS A 86 -50.40 -13.17 4.21
CA LYS A 86 -51.53 -12.53 3.52
C LYS A 86 -51.40 -11.02 3.55
N LEU A 87 -51.43 -10.39 2.38
CA LEU A 87 -51.55 -8.95 2.22
C LEU A 87 -52.99 -8.54 2.58
N LEU A 88 -53.16 -7.66 3.57
CA LEU A 88 -54.43 -7.16 4.05
C LEU A 88 -54.74 -5.76 3.53
N VAL A 89 -53.72 -4.89 3.50
CA VAL A 89 -53.83 -3.56 2.90
C VAL A 89 -52.67 -3.40 1.92
N ALA A 90 -53.01 -3.12 0.68
CA ALA A 90 -52.02 -2.88 -0.38
C ALA A 90 -51.12 -1.70 -0.04
N PRO A 91 -49.87 -1.65 -0.57
CA PRO A 91 -48.98 -0.55 -0.33
C PRO A 91 -49.64 0.82 -0.64
N GLN A 92 -49.58 1.70 0.33
CA GLN A 92 -49.87 3.12 0.15
C GLN A 92 -48.57 3.84 -0.07
N SER A 93 -48.52 4.81 -0.99
CA SER A 93 -47.30 5.56 -1.33
C SER A 93 -47.43 7.04 -0.98
N LYS A 94 -46.29 7.65 -0.59
CA LYS A 94 -46.13 9.10 -0.39
C LYS A 94 -44.73 9.52 -0.81
N THR A 95 -44.63 10.60 -1.58
CA THR A 95 -43.39 11.16 -2.11
C THR A 95 -43.12 12.55 -1.56
N TYR A 96 -41.87 12.88 -1.32
CA TYR A 96 -41.44 14.17 -0.77
C TYR A 96 -40.18 14.66 -1.50
N GLU A 97 -40.18 15.97 -1.87
CA GLU A 97 -39.04 16.66 -2.53
C GLU A 97 -37.85 16.89 -1.59
N THR A 98 -38.04 16.70 -0.31
CA THR A 98 -37.01 16.79 0.72
C THR A 98 -37.29 15.76 1.79
N TYR A 99 -36.28 15.51 2.65
CA TYR A 99 -36.52 14.65 3.78
C TYR A 99 -37.66 15.16 4.68
N SER A 100 -38.70 14.36 4.80
CA SER A 100 -39.82 14.57 5.72
C SER A 100 -40.39 13.22 6.19
N PRO A 101 -40.72 13.04 7.47
CA PRO A 101 -41.40 11.83 7.92
C PRO A 101 -42.73 11.65 7.22
N ALA A 102 -43.08 10.43 6.86
CA ALA A 102 -44.33 10.09 6.21
C ALA A 102 -45.31 9.47 7.21
N THR A 103 -46.52 10.02 7.34
CA THR A 103 -47.55 9.44 8.20
C THR A 103 -48.64 8.79 7.37
N PHE A 104 -48.97 7.53 7.70
CA PHE A 104 -50.00 6.73 7.06
C PHE A 104 -51.11 6.43 8.07
N GLU A 105 -52.36 6.40 7.63
CA GLU A 105 -53.54 6.12 8.47
C GLU A 105 -54.27 4.87 7.95
N PHE A 106 -54.56 3.96 8.88
CA PHE A 106 -55.26 2.71 8.60
C PHE A 106 -56.43 2.53 9.55
N ARG A 107 -57.50 1.87 9.08
CA ARG A 107 -58.56 1.35 9.91
C ARG A 107 -58.42 -0.14 10.03
N LEU A 108 -58.19 -0.62 11.23
CA LEU A 108 -57.92 -2.02 11.51
C LEU A 108 -58.78 -2.55 12.66
N THR A 109 -59.10 -3.83 12.61
CA THR A 109 -59.87 -4.50 13.66
C THR A 109 -59.02 -4.64 14.92
N PRO A 110 -59.51 -4.16 16.09
CA PRO A 110 -58.78 -4.26 17.35
C PRO A 110 -58.62 -5.69 17.84
N ASN A 111 -57.74 -5.88 18.82
CA ASN A 111 -57.33 -7.15 19.41
C ASN A 111 -56.75 -8.16 18.41
N ASN A 112 -56.13 -7.66 17.36
CA ASN A 112 -55.38 -8.42 16.37
C ASN A 112 -53.97 -7.87 16.21
N THR A 113 -53.04 -8.77 15.90
CA THR A 113 -51.68 -8.41 15.53
C THR A 113 -51.56 -8.32 14.01
N TYR A 114 -51.00 -7.23 13.54
CA TYR A 114 -50.73 -7.00 12.13
C TYR A 114 -49.22 -6.79 11.90
N LYS A 115 -48.75 -7.21 10.74
CA LYS A 115 -47.38 -6.93 10.31
C LYS A 115 -47.39 -5.72 9.39
N PHE A 116 -46.74 -4.65 9.84
CA PHE A 116 -46.50 -3.45 9.04
C PHE A 116 -45.17 -3.61 8.32
N VAL A 117 -45.15 -3.41 7.01
CA VAL A 117 -43.97 -3.53 6.14
C VAL A 117 -43.84 -2.24 5.37
N ALA A 118 -42.75 -1.53 5.62
CA ALA A 118 -42.44 -0.29 4.93
C ALA A 118 -41.20 -0.42 4.09
N TRP A 119 -41.20 0.32 2.99
CA TRP A 119 -40.06 0.55 2.09
C TRP A 119 -39.94 2.05 1.82
N ALA A 120 -38.72 2.56 1.70
CA ALA A 120 -38.47 3.90 1.21
C ALA A 120 -37.28 3.86 0.23
N ASP A 121 -37.42 4.56 -0.89
CA ASP A 121 -36.41 4.64 -1.95
C ASP A 121 -36.49 5.99 -2.66
N PHE A 122 -35.49 6.27 -3.47
CA PHE A 122 -35.45 7.45 -4.31
C PHE A 122 -36.08 7.16 -5.67
N VAL A 123 -36.94 8.08 -6.10
CA VAL A 123 -37.63 8.06 -7.39
C VAL A 123 -37.27 9.34 -8.17
N ALA A 124 -37.51 9.35 -9.48
CA ALA A 124 -37.29 10.57 -10.26
C ALA A 124 -38.23 11.70 -9.80
N GLN A 125 -37.71 12.92 -9.74
CA GLN A 125 -38.44 14.09 -9.23
C GLN A 125 -39.83 14.24 -9.89
N GLY A 126 -40.85 14.39 -9.06
CA GLY A 126 -42.23 14.54 -9.50
C GLY A 126 -42.91 13.26 -9.98
N LEU A 127 -42.24 12.10 -9.87
CA LEU A 127 -42.78 10.80 -10.28
C LEU A 127 -42.94 9.87 -9.06
N ASP A 128 -43.85 8.90 -9.16
CA ASP A 128 -44.03 7.82 -8.17
C ASP A 128 -43.80 6.45 -8.87
N GLU A 129 -42.81 6.41 -9.72
CA GLU A 129 -42.44 5.21 -10.49
C GLU A 129 -41.15 4.61 -9.96
N ASP A 130 -41.08 3.28 -9.95
CA ASP A 130 -39.88 2.55 -9.59
C ASP A 130 -38.66 3.00 -10.42
N LEU A 131 -37.62 3.46 -9.75
CA LEU A 131 -36.37 3.88 -10.41
C LEU A 131 -35.35 2.76 -10.43
N HIS A 132 -34.92 2.29 -9.24
CA HIS A 132 -33.86 1.29 -9.08
C HIS A 132 -34.40 -0.07 -8.63
N TYR A 133 -35.60 -0.12 -8.07
CA TYR A 133 -36.21 -1.31 -7.47
C TYR A 133 -37.60 -1.55 -8.01
N ASN A 134 -37.93 -2.84 -8.24
CA ASN A 134 -39.32 -3.23 -8.47
C ASN A 134 -40.01 -3.41 -7.12
N THR A 135 -40.88 -2.51 -6.74
CA THR A 135 -41.50 -2.45 -5.38
C THR A 135 -42.97 -2.73 -5.38
N ALA A 136 -43.57 -3.16 -6.49
CA ALA A 136 -44.98 -3.50 -6.59
C ALA A 136 -45.42 -4.60 -5.60
N ASP A 137 -44.51 -5.48 -5.21
CA ASP A 137 -44.70 -6.49 -4.18
C ASP A 137 -43.53 -6.42 -3.16
N LEU A 138 -43.82 -5.91 -1.96
CA LEU A 138 -42.86 -5.80 -0.88
C LEU A 138 -42.36 -7.16 -0.35
N ALA A 139 -43.03 -8.26 -0.68
CA ALA A 139 -42.55 -9.60 -0.40
C ALA A 139 -41.51 -10.09 -1.43
N ASN A 140 -41.35 -9.38 -2.54
CA ASN A 140 -40.43 -9.74 -3.60
C ASN A 140 -39.86 -8.49 -4.28
N ILE A 141 -39.18 -7.66 -3.52
CA ILE A 141 -38.46 -6.50 -4.08
C ILE A 141 -37.25 -7.01 -4.83
N THR A 142 -37.06 -6.57 -6.07
CA THR A 142 -35.89 -6.91 -6.89
C THR A 142 -35.20 -5.66 -7.43
N ILE A 143 -33.90 -5.74 -7.62
CA ILE A 143 -33.15 -4.69 -8.34
C ILE A 143 -33.61 -4.72 -9.80
N LYS A 144 -33.89 -3.54 -10.39
CA LYS A 144 -34.23 -3.44 -11.81
C LYS A 144 -32.99 -3.74 -12.67
N THR A 145 -33.19 -4.58 -13.69
CA THR A 145 -32.14 -5.03 -14.62
C THR A 145 -32.11 -4.19 -15.90
N ASP A 146 -32.17 -2.88 -15.81
CA ASP A 146 -32.00 -1.98 -16.95
C ASP A 146 -30.51 -1.82 -17.24
N GLU A 147 -30.02 -2.31 -18.41
CA GLU A 147 -28.60 -2.47 -18.73
C GLU A 147 -27.73 -1.20 -18.53
N ASP A 148 -28.33 -0.03 -18.58
CA ASP A 148 -27.62 1.24 -18.42
C ASP A 148 -27.57 1.76 -16.96
N ARG A 149 -28.44 1.27 -16.07
CA ARG A 149 -28.54 1.75 -14.68
C ARG A 149 -27.96 0.79 -13.65
N ASP A 150 -28.11 -0.50 -13.87
CA ASP A 150 -27.78 -1.53 -12.88
C ASP A 150 -26.29 -1.81 -12.75
N LYS A 151 -25.50 -1.30 -13.68
CA LYS A 151 -24.04 -1.45 -13.72
C LYS A 151 -23.31 -0.18 -13.31
N LYS A 152 -23.99 0.79 -12.71
CA LYS A 152 -23.40 2.04 -12.23
C LYS A 152 -23.16 1.97 -10.73
N ILE A 153 -21.95 2.24 -10.34
CA ILE A 153 -21.54 2.56 -8.97
C ILE A 153 -21.46 4.09 -8.84
N ASN A 154 -21.30 4.59 -7.62
CA ASN A 154 -21.27 6.02 -7.31
C ASN A 154 -22.63 6.73 -7.56
N ASP A 155 -23.73 6.01 -7.43
CA ASP A 155 -25.09 6.54 -7.53
C ASP A 155 -25.80 6.45 -6.18
N GLU A 156 -25.82 7.55 -5.44
CA GLU A 156 -26.44 7.65 -4.12
C GLU A 156 -27.95 7.52 -4.15
N SER A 157 -28.61 7.74 -5.30
CA SER A 157 -30.05 7.50 -5.45
C SER A 157 -30.42 6.01 -5.36
N ARG A 158 -29.44 5.10 -5.37
CA ARG A 158 -29.62 3.66 -5.12
C ARG A 158 -29.83 3.31 -3.64
N ASP A 159 -29.67 4.25 -2.72
CA ASP A 159 -29.97 4.00 -1.31
C ASP A 159 -31.46 3.74 -1.10
N ALA A 160 -31.78 2.81 -0.21
CA ALA A 160 -33.16 2.52 0.15
C ALA A 160 -33.23 1.99 1.59
N PHE A 161 -34.44 1.97 2.13
CA PHE A 161 -34.66 1.67 3.54
C PHE A 161 -35.91 0.83 3.70
N PHE A 162 -35.96 -0.01 4.74
CA PHE A 162 -37.14 -0.80 5.06
C PHE A 162 -37.27 -1.02 6.56
N VAL A 163 -38.48 -1.40 6.95
CA VAL A 163 -38.78 -1.94 8.28
C VAL A 163 -39.92 -2.93 8.17
N THR A 164 -39.88 -3.98 8.98
CA THR A 164 -40.96 -4.91 9.18
C THR A 164 -41.19 -5.08 10.68
N GLN A 165 -42.42 -4.89 11.14
CA GLN A 165 -42.75 -4.98 12.57
C GLN A 165 -44.16 -5.50 12.80
N ASN A 166 -44.29 -6.46 13.71
CA ASN A 166 -45.62 -6.89 14.21
C ASN A 166 -46.11 -5.92 15.30
N ILE A 167 -47.33 -5.44 15.15
CA ILE A 167 -47.97 -4.51 16.09
C ILE A 167 -49.34 -5.04 16.44
N GLU A 168 -49.61 -5.19 17.74
CA GLU A 168 -50.94 -5.52 18.26
C GLU A 168 -51.79 -4.24 18.35
N ILE A 169 -52.99 -4.25 17.78
CA ILE A 169 -53.91 -3.13 17.77
C ILE A 169 -54.93 -3.35 18.87
N THR A 170 -54.87 -2.57 19.93
CA THR A 170 -55.83 -2.66 21.08
C THR A 170 -56.75 -1.48 21.14
N GLN A 171 -56.36 -0.34 20.59
CA GLN A 171 -57.09 0.93 20.55
C GLN A 171 -56.51 1.85 19.49
N THR A 172 -57.13 2.99 19.22
CA THR A 172 -56.52 4.06 18.38
C THR A 172 -55.20 4.53 18.98
N PHE A 173 -54.14 4.58 18.19
CA PHE A 173 -52.82 5.06 18.62
C PHE A 173 -51.97 5.54 17.45
N ASP A 174 -50.92 6.30 17.78
CA ASP A 174 -49.86 6.73 16.88
C ASP A 174 -48.59 5.94 17.18
N LYS A 175 -47.86 5.51 16.14
CA LYS A 175 -46.63 4.74 16.26
C LYS A 175 -45.59 5.21 15.23
N SER A 176 -44.37 5.46 15.68
CA SER A 176 -43.24 5.68 14.78
C SER A 176 -42.48 4.39 14.52
N LEU A 177 -42.05 4.21 13.26
CA LEU A 177 -41.20 3.11 12.81
C LEU A 177 -39.92 3.68 12.19
N THR A 178 -38.78 3.22 12.66
CA THR A 178 -37.47 3.60 12.12
C THR A 178 -37.05 2.65 11.02
N LEU A 179 -36.74 3.21 9.86
CA LEU A 179 -36.29 2.48 8.68
C LEU A 179 -34.78 2.21 8.77
N LYS A 180 -34.34 1.06 8.28
CA LYS A 180 -32.94 0.66 8.19
C LYS A 180 -32.59 0.27 6.76
N ARG A 181 -31.32 0.38 6.38
CA ARG A 181 -30.88 -0.03 5.06
C ARG A 181 -30.91 -1.55 4.90
N PRO A 182 -31.44 -2.08 3.77
CA PRO A 182 -31.28 -3.49 3.41
C PRO A 182 -29.89 -3.82 2.88
N PHE A 183 -29.07 -2.80 2.68
CA PHE A 183 -27.74 -2.88 2.05
C PHE A 183 -26.62 -2.85 3.07
N ALA A 184 -25.48 -3.44 2.66
CA ALA A 184 -24.18 -2.94 3.04
C ALA A 184 -23.77 -1.83 2.06
N LYS A 185 -23.22 -0.75 2.54
CA LYS A 185 -22.57 0.28 1.72
C LYS A 185 -21.07 0.02 1.73
N VAL A 186 -20.47 -0.06 0.55
CA VAL A 186 -19.02 -0.20 0.39
C VAL A 186 -18.46 1.07 -0.20
N ARG A 187 -17.43 1.61 0.42
CA ARG A 187 -16.75 2.82 -0.03
C ARG A 187 -15.25 2.57 -0.14
N VAL A 188 -14.65 2.98 -1.25
CA VAL A 188 -13.21 2.87 -1.50
C VAL A 188 -12.63 4.26 -1.67
N ILE A 189 -11.65 4.60 -0.83
CA ILE A 189 -10.98 5.89 -0.78
C ILE A 189 -9.49 5.69 -1.07
N THR A 190 -8.93 6.46 -1.99
CA THR A 190 -7.48 6.57 -2.13
C THR A 190 -6.96 7.76 -1.34
N THR A 191 -5.75 7.63 -0.76
CA THR A 191 -5.08 8.67 0.03
C THR A 191 -3.89 9.29 -0.71
N ASP A 192 -3.58 8.80 -1.90
CA ASP A 192 -2.46 9.24 -2.74
C ASP A 192 -2.91 9.96 -4.03
N TRP A 193 -4.06 10.65 -3.96
CA TRP A 193 -4.54 11.49 -5.03
C TRP A 193 -3.93 12.90 -4.92
N ASP A 194 -2.77 13.11 -5.54
CA ASP A 194 -2.17 14.44 -5.70
C ASP A 194 -2.41 14.92 -7.14
N GLU A 195 -3.26 15.93 -7.31
CA GLU A 195 -3.64 16.42 -8.65
C GLU A 195 -2.46 16.98 -9.43
N ASP A 196 -1.44 17.50 -8.73
CA ASP A 196 -0.29 18.15 -9.34
C ASP A 196 0.89 17.18 -9.57
N ASN A 197 0.95 16.08 -8.80
CA ASN A 197 2.10 15.16 -8.77
C ASN A 197 1.69 13.68 -8.75
N LEU A 198 0.64 13.30 -9.49
CA LEU A 198 0.29 11.88 -9.61
C LEU A 198 1.46 11.09 -10.21
N ALA A 199 1.90 10.06 -9.49
CA ALA A 199 2.95 9.14 -9.95
C ALA A 199 2.51 8.32 -11.18
N VAL A 200 1.21 8.32 -11.48
CA VAL A 200 0.56 7.60 -12.58
C VAL A 200 -0.39 8.52 -13.33
N ALA A 201 -0.80 8.13 -14.54
CA ALA A 201 -1.80 8.88 -15.29
C ALA A 201 -3.14 8.89 -14.53
N LYS A 202 -3.79 10.06 -14.44
CA LYS A 202 -5.04 10.29 -13.72
C LYS A 202 -6.14 9.33 -14.20
N PRO A 203 -6.75 8.52 -13.30
CA PRO A 203 -7.88 7.70 -13.65
C PRO A 203 -9.10 8.55 -14.01
N GLU A 204 -9.78 8.21 -15.10
CA GLU A 204 -11.02 8.85 -15.55
C GLU A 204 -12.24 7.94 -15.37
N ASN A 205 -12.02 6.64 -15.42
CA ASN A 205 -13.04 5.62 -15.29
C ASN A 205 -12.63 4.57 -14.27
N PHE A 206 -13.61 3.99 -13.60
CA PHE A 206 -13.45 2.90 -12.66
C PHE A 206 -14.29 1.69 -13.10
N LYS A 207 -13.78 0.51 -12.78
CA LYS A 207 -14.44 -0.76 -13.06
C LYS A 207 -14.24 -1.67 -11.86
N ILE A 208 -15.34 -2.15 -11.28
CA ILE A 208 -15.32 -3.11 -10.18
C ILE A 208 -15.92 -4.44 -10.64
N SER A 209 -15.27 -5.53 -10.27
CA SER A 209 -15.74 -6.89 -10.55
C SER A 209 -15.71 -7.71 -9.27
N TYR A 210 -16.85 -8.21 -8.82
CA TYR A 210 -16.95 -9.08 -7.65
C TYR A 210 -16.74 -10.54 -8.05
N TYR A 211 -16.02 -11.31 -7.24
CA TYR A 211 -15.74 -12.73 -7.47
C TYR A 211 -15.61 -13.49 -6.14
N ASP A 212 -15.75 -14.80 -6.18
CA ASP A 212 -15.64 -15.72 -5.03
C ASP A 212 -16.43 -15.28 -3.80
N CYS A 213 -17.60 -14.68 -4.01
CA CYS A 213 -18.48 -14.23 -2.94
C CYS A 213 -19.95 -14.37 -3.33
N LYS A 214 -20.85 -14.35 -2.33
CA LYS A 214 -22.29 -14.37 -2.54
C LYS A 214 -22.83 -12.98 -2.78
N ARG A 215 -23.71 -12.85 -3.75
CA ARG A 215 -24.46 -11.63 -4.05
C ARG A 215 -25.96 -11.91 -4.06
N PHE A 216 -26.75 -10.89 -3.73
CA PHE A 216 -28.20 -10.96 -3.71
C PHE A 216 -28.78 -9.93 -4.69
N SER A 217 -29.84 -10.30 -5.38
CA SER A 217 -30.53 -9.44 -6.35
C SER A 217 -31.89 -8.91 -5.86
N GLY A 218 -32.29 -9.24 -4.64
CA GLY A 218 -33.58 -8.85 -4.11
C GLY A 218 -33.71 -8.93 -2.59
N LEU A 219 -34.85 -8.48 -2.09
CA LEU A 219 -35.24 -8.49 -0.68
C LEU A 219 -36.71 -8.90 -0.53
N ASN A 220 -36.98 -9.84 0.37
CA ASN A 220 -38.32 -10.04 0.92
C ASN A 220 -38.46 -9.13 2.15
N ALA A 221 -39.05 -7.94 2.00
CA ALA A 221 -39.19 -6.99 3.09
C ALA A 221 -40.18 -7.49 4.18
N VAL A 222 -41.12 -8.37 3.86
CA VAL A 222 -42.04 -8.97 4.82
C VAL A 222 -41.31 -9.87 5.83
N ARG A 223 -40.30 -10.59 5.37
CA ARG A 223 -39.44 -11.47 6.20
C ARG A 223 -38.16 -10.82 6.64
N GLY A 224 -37.74 -9.75 5.96
CA GLY A 224 -36.43 -9.13 6.15
C GLY A 224 -35.28 -9.97 5.61
N GLU A 225 -35.51 -10.79 4.59
CA GLU A 225 -34.54 -11.75 4.04
C GLU A 225 -34.02 -11.28 2.67
N ALA A 226 -32.71 -11.35 2.45
CA ALA A 226 -32.11 -11.16 1.13
C ALA A 226 -32.49 -12.34 0.22
N THR A 227 -32.75 -12.08 -1.06
CA THR A 227 -33.23 -13.08 -2.04
C THR A 227 -32.42 -13.01 -3.32
N GLY A 228 -32.56 -14.05 -4.16
CA GLY A 228 -31.83 -14.13 -5.42
C GLY A 228 -30.33 -14.28 -5.22
N GLU A 229 -29.93 -15.15 -4.28
CA GLU A 229 -28.53 -15.49 -4.02
C GLU A 229 -27.88 -16.10 -5.26
N ALA A 230 -26.69 -15.60 -5.62
CA ALA A 230 -25.88 -16.11 -6.70
C ALA A 230 -24.40 -15.95 -6.36
N ASP A 231 -23.56 -16.87 -6.87
CA ASP A 231 -22.11 -16.75 -6.79
C ASP A 231 -21.63 -15.67 -7.76
N ALA A 232 -20.75 -14.79 -7.29
CA ALA A 232 -20.06 -13.83 -8.13
C ALA A 232 -18.80 -14.51 -8.72
N ASP A 233 -18.71 -14.52 -10.05
CA ASP A 233 -17.64 -15.17 -10.81
C ASP A 233 -16.72 -14.18 -11.55
N GLY A 234 -16.83 -12.88 -11.22
CA GLY A 234 -16.10 -11.81 -11.88
C GLY A 234 -16.63 -11.39 -13.26
N SER A 235 -17.68 -12.07 -13.77
CA SER A 235 -18.25 -11.74 -15.09
C SER A 235 -19.10 -10.47 -15.08
N VAL A 236 -19.69 -10.13 -13.93
CA VAL A 236 -20.52 -8.92 -13.77
C VAL A 236 -19.62 -7.75 -13.38
N ILE A 237 -19.60 -6.75 -14.25
CA ILE A 237 -18.74 -5.58 -14.15
C ILE A 237 -19.60 -4.35 -13.92
N TYR A 238 -19.25 -3.59 -12.89
CA TYR A 238 -19.83 -2.30 -12.58
C TYR A 238 -18.86 -1.19 -12.99
N THR A 239 -19.36 -0.09 -13.53
CA THR A 239 -18.53 1.02 -14.00
C THR A 239 -18.97 2.34 -13.39
N ALA A 240 -18.00 3.22 -13.14
CA ALA A 240 -18.23 4.62 -12.81
C ALA A 240 -17.28 5.51 -13.59
N GLN A 241 -17.69 6.75 -13.82
CA GLN A 241 -16.83 7.81 -14.31
C GLN A 241 -16.59 8.80 -13.18
N ILE A 242 -15.40 9.41 -13.15
CA ILE A 242 -15.22 10.61 -12.33
C ILE A 242 -16.08 11.71 -12.94
N ALA A 243 -16.87 12.40 -12.12
CA ALA A 243 -17.65 13.53 -12.59
C ALA A 243 -16.72 14.61 -13.15
N THR A 244 -16.91 14.93 -14.44
CA THR A 244 -16.11 15.93 -15.16
C THR A 244 -16.73 17.33 -15.10
N ASP A 245 -17.73 17.53 -14.24
CA ASP A 245 -18.55 18.74 -14.16
C ASP A 245 -17.90 19.93 -13.44
N GLY A 246 -16.61 19.85 -13.16
CA GLY A 246 -15.88 20.88 -12.43
C GLY A 246 -16.09 20.85 -10.90
N SER A 247 -16.89 19.91 -10.39
CA SER A 247 -17.02 19.66 -8.95
C SER A 247 -15.74 19.06 -8.33
N GLY A 248 -14.70 18.87 -9.14
CA GLY A 248 -13.39 18.36 -8.73
C GLY A 248 -13.39 16.91 -8.29
N GLY A 249 -14.42 16.13 -8.65
CA GLY A 249 -14.52 14.73 -8.24
C GLY A 249 -14.60 14.52 -6.74
N LYS A 250 -14.98 15.55 -5.98
CA LYS A 250 -15.28 15.43 -4.56
C LYS A 250 -16.64 14.76 -4.42
N PHE A 251 -16.66 13.45 -4.43
CA PHE A 251 -17.88 12.68 -4.23
C PHE A 251 -18.48 12.88 -2.84
N TYR A 252 -17.65 13.30 -1.85
CA TYR A 252 -18.10 13.51 -0.47
C TYR A 252 -17.27 14.60 0.23
N GLU A 253 -17.98 15.59 0.77
CA GLU A 253 -17.40 16.59 1.68
C GLU A 253 -17.25 16.06 3.13
N ASN A 254 -17.40 14.78 3.36
CA ASN A 254 -17.47 14.21 4.70
C ASN A 254 -16.15 13.58 5.13
N GLY A 255 -15.41 14.32 5.94
CA GLY A 255 -14.37 13.83 6.86
C GLY A 255 -13.11 13.20 6.25
N TYR A 256 -13.25 12.29 5.29
CA TYR A 256 -12.11 11.65 4.63
C TYR A 256 -11.57 12.42 3.43
N ASP A 257 -12.41 13.19 2.74
CA ASP A 257 -11.97 14.08 1.65
C ASP A 257 -11.48 15.45 2.16
N ALA A 258 -11.33 15.60 3.49
CA ALA A 258 -10.83 16.83 4.09
C ALA A 258 -9.32 17.03 3.84
N GLU A 259 -8.58 15.96 3.58
CA GLU A 259 -7.18 16.04 3.17
C GLU A 259 -7.10 16.17 1.64
N ALA A 260 -6.17 17.01 1.18
CA ALA A 260 -6.04 17.35 -0.24
C ALA A 260 -5.77 16.14 -1.15
N THR A 261 -5.21 15.07 -0.58
CA THR A 261 -4.82 13.85 -1.29
C THR A 261 -5.85 12.72 -1.22
N ASN A 262 -6.93 12.88 -0.43
CA ASN A 262 -7.95 11.85 -0.30
C ASN A 262 -9.03 12.01 -1.38
N ARG A 263 -9.41 10.88 -2.02
CA ARG A 263 -10.50 10.82 -3.01
C ARG A 263 -11.30 9.55 -2.86
N THR A 264 -12.63 9.69 -2.79
CA THR A 264 -13.54 8.55 -2.91
C THR A 264 -13.61 8.11 -4.36
N LEU A 265 -13.23 6.86 -4.62
CA LEU A 265 -13.23 6.24 -5.94
C LEU A 265 -14.54 5.50 -6.21
N ILE A 266 -15.00 4.73 -5.23
CA ILE A 266 -16.14 3.82 -5.34
C ILE A 266 -17.09 4.00 -4.17
N VAL A 267 -18.38 4.03 -4.50
CA VAL A 267 -19.48 3.78 -3.57
C VAL A 267 -20.43 2.79 -4.22
N ASP A 268 -20.70 1.69 -3.55
CA ASP A 268 -21.66 0.69 -4.00
C ASP A 268 -22.60 0.24 -2.88
N TYR A 269 -23.80 -0.16 -3.25
CA TYR A 269 -24.86 -0.64 -2.37
C TYR A 269 -25.14 -2.11 -2.69
N LEU A 270 -24.79 -2.98 -1.77
CA LEU A 270 -24.93 -4.43 -1.92
C LEU A 270 -26.03 -4.93 -0.98
N ILE A 271 -27.08 -5.56 -1.53
CA ILE A 271 -28.07 -6.26 -0.67
C ILE A 271 -27.30 -7.29 0.17
N ALA A 272 -27.49 -7.23 1.49
CA ALA A 272 -26.74 -8.03 2.44
C ALA A 272 -27.65 -8.71 3.48
N THR A 273 -27.14 -9.78 4.08
CA THR A 273 -27.80 -10.45 5.21
C THR A 273 -27.54 -9.68 6.52
N PRO A 274 -28.35 -9.94 7.58
CA PRO A 274 -28.07 -9.40 8.92
C PRO A 274 -26.74 -9.91 9.49
N GLU A 275 -26.30 -11.11 9.08
CA GLU A 275 -25.03 -11.69 9.47
C GLU A 275 -23.90 -11.12 8.59
N GLN A 276 -22.71 -11.05 9.17
CA GLN A 276 -21.53 -10.62 8.44
C GLN A 276 -21.21 -11.59 7.30
N GLN A 277 -20.88 -11.03 6.13
CA GLN A 277 -20.49 -11.73 4.92
C GLN A 277 -19.14 -11.22 4.45
N ALA A 278 -18.42 -12.01 3.68
CA ALA A 278 -17.20 -11.57 3.01
C ALA A 278 -17.47 -11.30 1.53
N ILE A 279 -16.82 -10.25 1.00
CA ILE A 279 -16.76 -10.00 -0.44
C ILE A 279 -15.32 -9.92 -0.90
N HIS A 280 -15.11 -10.30 -2.15
CA HIS A 280 -13.86 -10.09 -2.89
C HIS A 280 -14.17 -9.32 -4.16
N PHE A 281 -13.28 -8.41 -4.54
CA PHE A 281 -13.44 -7.69 -5.81
C PHE A 281 -12.12 -7.20 -6.38
N LYS A 282 -12.12 -7.02 -7.68
CA LYS A 282 -11.06 -6.34 -8.42
C LYS A 282 -11.52 -4.94 -8.79
N LEU A 283 -10.69 -3.95 -8.52
CA LEU A 283 -10.88 -2.56 -8.92
C LEU A 283 -9.87 -2.21 -10.01
N ASP A 284 -10.36 -1.88 -11.19
CA ASP A 284 -9.56 -1.34 -12.28
C ASP A 284 -9.80 0.18 -12.37
N MET A 285 -8.72 0.93 -12.25
CA MET A 285 -8.68 2.38 -12.40
C MET A 285 -8.10 2.68 -13.79
N ILE A 286 -8.93 3.24 -14.66
CA ILE A 286 -8.66 3.38 -16.10
C ILE A 286 -8.34 4.84 -16.40
N PRO A 287 -7.07 5.21 -16.69
CA PRO A 287 -6.70 6.56 -17.07
C PRO A 287 -7.12 6.86 -18.51
N GLY A 288 -7.22 8.15 -18.86
CA GLY A 288 -7.47 8.58 -20.25
C GLY A 288 -6.34 8.20 -21.22
N SER A 289 -5.14 7.97 -20.70
CA SER A 289 -3.97 7.47 -21.44
C SER A 289 -3.04 6.72 -20.48
N GLY A 290 -2.38 5.67 -20.97
CA GLY A 290 -1.47 4.86 -20.17
C GLY A 290 -2.07 3.53 -19.70
N PRO A 291 -1.34 2.76 -18.87
CA PRO A 291 -1.79 1.45 -18.41
C PRO A 291 -2.91 1.56 -17.38
N VAL A 292 -3.78 0.56 -17.35
CA VAL A 292 -4.80 0.38 -16.30
C VAL A 292 -4.09 0.03 -14.97
N ILE A 293 -4.51 0.70 -13.90
CA ILE A 293 -4.06 0.40 -12.55
C ILE A 293 -5.09 -0.54 -11.94
N SER A 294 -4.68 -1.77 -11.65
CA SER A 294 -5.56 -2.78 -11.06
C SER A 294 -5.20 -3.01 -9.60
N ARG A 295 -6.22 -3.11 -8.75
CA ARG A 295 -6.11 -3.56 -7.36
C ARG A 295 -7.04 -4.74 -7.15
N ASP A 296 -6.49 -5.80 -6.63
CA ASP A 296 -7.21 -7.04 -6.36
C ASP A 296 -7.36 -7.23 -4.86
N PHE A 297 -8.60 -7.12 -4.38
CA PHE A 297 -8.94 -7.25 -2.97
C PHE A 297 -9.32 -8.71 -2.70
N THR A 298 -8.30 -9.53 -2.48
CA THR A 298 -8.42 -10.98 -2.24
C THR A 298 -8.68 -11.34 -0.79
N THR A 299 -8.48 -10.39 0.12
CA THR A 299 -8.77 -10.57 1.54
C THR A 299 -10.27 -10.50 1.78
N ASN A 300 -10.77 -11.24 2.76
CA ASN A 300 -12.18 -11.18 3.17
C ASN A 300 -12.56 -9.77 3.61
N ILE A 301 -13.23 -9.02 2.74
CA ILE A 301 -13.78 -7.70 3.08
C ILE A 301 -15.13 -7.93 3.73
N PRO A 302 -15.29 -7.62 5.03
CA PRO A 302 -16.53 -7.85 5.73
C PRO A 302 -17.59 -6.83 5.30
N ILE A 303 -18.78 -7.34 4.99
CA ILE A 303 -19.99 -6.52 4.77
C ILE A 303 -21.13 -7.06 5.62
N GLN A 304 -22.02 -6.19 6.04
CA GLN A 304 -23.20 -6.55 6.80
C GLN A 304 -24.34 -5.56 6.49
N ARG A 305 -25.56 -6.03 6.56
CA ARG A 305 -26.75 -5.17 6.37
C ARG A 305 -26.74 -3.99 7.35
N ASN A 306 -27.03 -2.80 6.83
CA ASN A 306 -27.03 -1.54 7.55
C ASN A 306 -25.67 -1.09 8.09
N TYR A 307 -24.55 -1.62 7.52
CA TYR A 307 -23.18 -1.21 7.85
C TYR A 307 -22.53 -0.53 6.65
N LEU A 308 -21.66 0.44 6.94
CA LEU A 308 -20.74 1.04 5.98
C LEU A 308 -19.36 0.42 6.15
N THR A 309 -18.86 -0.21 5.12
CA THR A 309 -17.47 -0.68 5.04
C THR A 309 -16.67 0.29 4.19
N THR A 310 -15.67 0.93 4.76
CA THR A 310 -14.77 1.85 4.06
C THR A 310 -13.39 1.22 3.93
N LEU A 311 -12.87 1.16 2.69
CA LEU A 311 -11.51 0.79 2.40
C LEU A 311 -10.74 2.09 2.09
N ILE A 312 -9.67 2.33 2.82
CA ILE A 312 -8.86 3.56 2.68
C ILE A 312 -7.38 3.22 2.60
N GLY A 313 -6.68 3.78 1.63
CA GLY A 313 -5.24 3.56 1.45
C GLY A 313 -4.67 4.13 0.17
N ASN A 314 -3.38 3.90 -0.07
CA ASN A 314 -2.69 4.33 -1.29
C ASN A 314 -3.00 3.37 -2.43
N LEU A 315 -3.95 3.72 -3.28
CA LEU A 315 -4.42 2.82 -4.36
C LEU A 315 -3.76 3.10 -5.70
N LEU A 316 -3.19 4.28 -5.91
CA LEU A 316 -2.54 4.69 -7.15
C LEU A 316 -1.06 4.33 -7.18
N SER A 317 -0.38 4.35 -6.04
CA SER A 317 1.03 3.96 -5.92
C SER A 317 1.20 2.47 -5.61
N VAL A 318 2.35 1.91 -5.95
CA VAL A 318 2.68 0.49 -5.69
C VAL A 318 3.06 0.32 -4.22
N GLY A 319 2.44 -0.63 -3.50
CA GLY A 319 2.85 -1.04 -2.15
C GLY A 319 2.19 -0.27 -1.00
N GLY A 320 1.03 0.34 -1.22
CA GLY A 320 0.25 0.99 -0.15
C GLY A 320 -0.47 0.01 0.77
N SER A 321 -0.62 0.38 2.05
CA SER A 321 -1.53 -0.31 2.99
C SER A 321 -2.96 0.17 2.78
N ILE A 322 -3.92 -0.75 2.94
CA ILE A 322 -5.36 -0.45 2.89
C ILE A 322 -5.93 -0.71 4.27
N THR A 323 -6.65 0.27 4.81
CA THR A 323 -7.39 0.15 6.06
C THR A 323 -8.86 -0.12 5.75
N ILE A 324 -9.48 -1.09 6.43
CA ILE A 324 -10.93 -1.32 6.37
C ILE A 324 -11.54 -0.76 7.64
N ASP A 325 -12.47 0.17 7.47
CA ASP A 325 -13.28 0.77 8.53
C ASP A 325 -14.73 0.29 8.41
N ILE A 326 -15.31 -0.19 9.50
CA ILE A 326 -16.68 -0.71 9.55
C ILE A 326 -17.50 0.11 10.52
N ASP A 327 -18.47 0.84 9.99
CA ASP A 327 -19.39 1.67 10.75
C ASP A 327 -20.76 0.98 10.89
N GLU A 328 -21.11 0.59 12.11
CA GLU A 328 -22.34 -0.17 12.42
C GLU A 328 -23.65 0.59 12.18
N ASN A 329 -23.60 1.91 12.22
CA ASN A 329 -24.79 2.73 12.08
C ASN A 329 -24.66 3.81 11.00
N PHE A 330 -23.58 3.79 10.22
CA PHE A 330 -23.21 4.90 9.34
C PHE A 330 -22.97 6.23 10.09
N ASP A 331 -22.73 6.17 11.40
CA ASP A 331 -22.58 7.34 12.29
C ASP A 331 -21.12 7.71 12.63
N GLY A 332 -20.15 6.97 12.11
CA GLY A 332 -18.73 7.26 12.25
C GLY A 332 -18.07 6.74 13.52
N THR A 333 -18.63 5.75 14.20
CA THR A 333 -17.96 5.07 15.32
C THR A 333 -17.04 3.98 14.81
N ASP A 334 -15.76 4.11 15.12
CA ASP A 334 -14.67 3.29 14.58
C ASP A 334 -14.65 1.85 15.11
N ASN A 335 -14.80 0.87 14.22
CA ASN A 335 -14.25 -0.47 14.37
C ASN A 335 -13.29 -0.73 13.21
N THR A 336 -12.11 -0.15 13.29
CA THR A 336 -11.12 -0.20 12.22
C THR A 336 -10.46 -1.57 12.17
N VAL A 337 -10.60 -2.29 11.07
CA VAL A 337 -9.77 -3.46 10.74
C VAL A 337 -8.79 -3.03 9.65
N GLU A 338 -7.52 -2.92 10.00
CA GLU A 338 -6.49 -2.62 9.01
C GLU A 338 -6.22 -3.88 8.17
N VAL A 339 -6.59 -3.86 6.90
CA VAL A 339 -6.15 -4.87 5.93
C VAL A 339 -4.98 -4.29 5.18
N LYS A 340 -3.80 -4.82 5.44
CA LYS A 340 -2.58 -4.44 4.76
C LYS A 340 -2.46 -5.28 3.49
N ASP A 341 -2.32 -4.62 2.34
CA ASP A 341 -1.92 -5.32 1.12
C ASP A 341 -0.60 -6.05 1.38
N PRO A 342 -0.48 -7.31 1.02
CA PRO A 342 0.74 -8.05 1.22
C PRO A 342 1.87 -7.43 0.40
N LYS A 343 2.96 -7.13 1.08
CA LYS A 343 4.24 -6.79 0.48
C LYS A 343 5.01 -8.08 0.27
N TYR A 344 5.99 -8.05 -0.62
CA TYR A 344 6.76 -9.24 -0.94
C TYR A 344 8.26 -8.99 -0.81
N ILE A 345 8.95 -9.93 -0.18
CA ILE A 345 10.40 -10.07 -0.29
C ILE A 345 10.64 -11.18 -1.32
N THR A 346 11.33 -10.85 -2.41
CA THR A 346 11.62 -11.80 -3.48
C THR A 346 13.07 -12.28 -3.41
N TYR A 347 13.27 -13.57 -3.67
CA TYR A 347 14.58 -14.20 -3.64
C TYR A 347 14.71 -15.26 -4.72
N THR A 348 15.96 -15.64 -5.02
CA THR A 348 16.25 -16.87 -5.76
C THR A 348 17.13 -17.78 -4.91
N ALA A 349 16.84 -19.07 -4.94
CA ALA A 349 17.55 -20.08 -4.16
C ALA A 349 17.51 -21.44 -4.86
N THR A 350 18.42 -22.35 -4.48
CA THR A 350 18.45 -23.74 -5.00
C THR A 350 17.42 -24.66 -4.32
N GLN A 351 16.79 -24.20 -3.25
CA GLN A 351 15.71 -24.85 -2.52
C GLN A 351 14.83 -23.83 -1.85
N GLU A 352 13.60 -24.22 -1.50
CA GLU A 352 12.69 -23.39 -0.72
C GLU A 352 13.29 -22.97 0.61
N MET A 353 13.11 -21.71 0.98
CA MET A 353 13.66 -21.12 2.19
C MET A 353 12.56 -20.65 3.13
N ASP A 354 12.78 -20.84 4.42
CA ASP A 354 11.95 -20.28 5.48
C ASP A 354 12.26 -18.77 5.68
N TYR A 355 11.25 -18.01 6.12
CA TYR A 355 11.34 -16.60 6.48
C TYR A 355 11.44 -16.36 7.99
N ALA A 356 11.19 -17.40 8.81
CA ALA A 356 11.13 -17.25 10.27
C ALA A 356 12.43 -16.68 10.83
N ASP A 357 12.27 -15.72 11.76
CA ASP A 357 13.36 -15.07 12.49
C ASP A 357 14.44 -14.37 11.62
N ARG A 358 14.11 -14.03 10.36
CA ARG A 358 15.08 -13.38 9.44
C ARG A 358 14.95 -11.87 9.39
N PHE A 359 13.79 -11.36 9.78
CA PHE A 359 13.45 -9.94 9.66
C PHE A 359 12.81 -9.42 10.93
N TRP A 360 13.04 -8.14 11.19
CA TRP A 360 12.38 -7.40 12.26
C TRP A 360 11.63 -6.19 11.71
N GLY A 361 10.55 -5.81 12.38
CA GLY A 361 9.76 -4.64 12.02
C GLY A 361 8.56 -4.46 12.91
N SER A 362 7.92 -3.29 12.85
CA SER A 362 6.68 -3.06 13.57
C SER A 362 5.51 -3.69 12.83
N ASP A 363 4.66 -4.37 13.58
CA ASP A 363 3.47 -5.06 13.07
C ASP A 363 3.77 -6.01 11.90
N LEU A 364 5.01 -6.54 11.84
CA LEU A 364 5.44 -7.48 10.82
C LEU A 364 4.75 -8.83 11.05
N GLU A 365 3.99 -9.24 10.06
CA GLU A 365 3.32 -10.53 10.04
C GLU A 365 3.46 -11.15 8.65
N PHE A 366 3.99 -12.36 8.58
CA PHE A 366 4.08 -13.11 7.31
C PHE A 366 2.77 -13.84 7.03
N ILE A 367 2.43 -13.95 5.74
CA ILE A 367 1.19 -14.57 5.25
C ILE A 367 1.57 -15.86 4.54
N PRO A 368 1.64 -17.01 5.26
CA PRO A 368 2.17 -18.27 4.72
C PRO A 368 1.46 -18.75 3.44
N GLU A 369 0.13 -18.56 3.37
CA GLU A 369 -0.69 -18.99 2.23
C GLU A 369 -0.43 -18.18 0.94
N GLN A 370 0.25 -17.04 1.04
CA GLN A 370 0.65 -16.21 -0.09
C GLN A 370 2.15 -16.27 -0.40
N CYS A 371 2.91 -16.98 0.43
CA CYS A 371 4.30 -17.29 0.13
C CYS A 371 4.36 -18.37 -0.96
N SER A 372 5.39 -18.32 -1.80
CA SER A 372 5.56 -19.33 -2.85
C SER A 372 7.02 -19.53 -3.21
N TYR A 373 7.33 -20.73 -3.69
CA TYR A 373 8.63 -21.08 -4.26
C TYR A 373 8.42 -21.95 -5.50
N ASN A 374 9.10 -21.62 -6.58
CA ASN A 374 9.11 -22.39 -7.82
C ASN A 374 10.43 -23.17 -7.92
N ALA A 375 10.38 -24.47 -7.74
CA ALA A 375 11.56 -25.34 -7.77
C ALA A 375 12.23 -25.45 -9.15
N GLU A 376 11.51 -25.11 -10.25
CA GLU A 376 12.07 -25.15 -11.61
C GLU A 376 12.91 -23.90 -11.91
N THR A 377 12.47 -22.72 -11.43
CA THR A 377 13.17 -21.44 -11.65
C THR A 377 14.04 -21.03 -10.47
N GLY A 378 13.82 -21.60 -9.30
CA GLY A 378 14.46 -21.21 -8.05
C GLY A 378 13.90 -19.91 -7.46
N GLU A 379 12.85 -19.33 -8.05
CA GLU A 379 12.24 -18.09 -7.58
C GLU A 379 11.31 -18.31 -6.40
N GLY A 380 11.50 -17.53 -5.35
CA GLY A 380 10.68 -17.51 -4.17
C GLY A 380 10.21 -16.12 -3.79
N LYS A 381 9.10 -16.07 -3.06
CA LYS A 381 8.58 -14.83 -2.45
C LYS A 381 7.98 -15.11 -1.09
N TRP A 382 8.20 -14.21 -0.16
CA TRP A 382 7.55 -14.18 1.13
C TRP A 382 6.60 -13.00 1.19
N ALA A 383 5.32 -13.29 1.41
CA ALA A 383 4.28 -12.28 1.59
C ALA A 383 4.23 -11.85 3.05
N TYR A 384 4.13 -10.55 3.31
CA TYR A 384 4.06 -10.01 4.66
C TYR A 384 3.23 -8.72 4.71
N THR A 385 2.74 -8.38 5.91
CA THR A 385 2.12 -7.10 6.23
C THR A 385 2.96 -6.35 7.27
N GLY A 386 2.65 -5.09 7.52
CA GLY A 386 3.44 -4.25 8.42
C GLY A 386 4.66 -3.63 7.74
N THR A 387 5.66 -3.30 8.55
CA THR A 387 6.94 -2.73 8.10
C THR A 387 8.08 -3.67 8.44
N VAL A 388 9.03 -3.83 7.50
CA VAL A 388 10.32 -4.48 7.74
C VAL A 388 11.35 -3.38 7.87
N THR A 389 12.07 -3.34 9.00
CA THR A 389 13.09 -2.32 9.27
C THR A 389 14.48 -2.87 9.37
N GLU A 390 14.61 -4.20 9.54
CA GLU A 390 15.90 -4.83 9.81
C GLU A 390 15.97 -6.24 9.21
N VAL A 391 17.11 -6.58 8.63
CA VAL A 391 17.56 -7.95 8.45
C VAL A 391 18.36 -8.32 9.69
N VAL A 392 17.85 -9.23 10.50
CA VAL A 392 18.38 -9.48 11.84
C VAL A 392 19.76 -10.14 11.84
N TYR A 393 20.43 -10.08 12.98
CA TYR A 393 21.73 -10.72 13.17
C TYR A 393 21.72 -12.19 12.73
N GLY A 394 22.62 -12.54 11.82
CA GLY A 394 22.80 -13.90 11.34
C GLY A 394 21.66 -14.47 10.49
N ALA A 395 20.70 -13.67 10.04
CA ALA A 395 19.48 -14.07 9.34
C ALA A 395 19.68 -15.14 8.24
N PHE A 396 20.70 -14.98 7.43
CA PHE A 396 21.05 -15.89 6.33
C PHE A 396 22.49 -16.44 6.46
N SER A 397 23.01 -16.43 7.69
CA SER A 397 24.37 -16.92 7.93
C SER A 397 24.51 -18.40 7.62
N GLY A 398 25.45 -18.76 6.73
CA GLY A 398 25.66 -20.13 6.26
C GLY A 398 24.60 -20.64 5.30
N GLU A 399 23.65 -19.83 4.86
CA GLU A 399 22.58 -20.20 3.94
C GLU A 399 23.14 -20.33 2.50
N THR A 400 23.68 -21.49 2.18
CA THR A 400 24.37 -21.73 0.89
C THR A 400 23.39 -21.88 -0.28
N SER A 401 22.09 -22.08 -0.02
CA SER A 401 21.07 -22.20 -1.06
C SER A 401 20.64 -20.85 -1.63
N LEU A 402 20.79 -19.75 -0.89
CA LEU A 402 20.40 -18.40 -1.30
C LEU A 402 21.33 -17.90 -2.42
N GLN A 403 20.73 -17.52 -3.57
CA GLN A 403 21.47 -16.97 -4.71
C GLN A 403 21.27 -15.46 -4.85
N SER A 404 20.04 -14.99 -4.72
CA SER A 404 19.75 -13.55 -4.74
C SER A 404 18.61 -13.18 -3.82
N ILE A 405 18.56 -11.90 -3.42
CA ILE A 405 17.45 -11.33 -2.65
C ILE A 405 17.26 -9.85 -2.99
N ILE A 406 16.01 -9.41 -3.04
CA ILE A 406 15.63 -8.00 -3.14
C ILE A 406 15.06 -7.59 -1.80
N LEU A 407 15.76 -6.74 -1.09
CA LEU A 407 15.32 -6.21 0.18
C LEU A 407 14.34 -5.04 -0.04
N PRO A 408 13.19 -5.02 0.64
CA PRO A 408 12.19 -3.97 0.45
C PRO A 408 12.64 -2.64 1.06
N GLU A 409 12.06 -1.54 0.56
CA GLU A 409 12.18 -0.23 1.18
C GLU A 409 11.62 -0.25 2.60
N GLY A 410 12.22 0.57 3.48
CA GLY A 410 11.93 0.61 4.91
C GLY A 410 12.99 -0.09 5.77
N ILE A 411 13.80 -0.98 5.18
CA ILE A 411 14.95 -1.58 5.89
C ILE A 411 16.03 -0.51 6.05
N THR A 412 16.40 -0.24 7.31
CA THR A 412 17.45 0.70 7.69
C THR A 412 18.71 0.01 8.17
N LEU A 413 18.61 -1.25 8.60
CA LEU A 413 19.72 -2.05 9.14
C LEU A 413 19.80 -3.43 8.48
N VAL A 414 20.98 -3.78 8.00
CA VAL A 414 21.40 -5.17 7.77
C VAL A 414 22.38 -5.50 8.89
N ASP A 415 21.92 -6.25 9.90
CA ASP A 415 22.67 -6.47 11.14
C ASP A 415 23.87 -7.42 10.95
N GLY A 416 24.66 -7.56 11.98
CA GLY A 416 25.89 -8.34 11.95
C GLY A 416 25.69 -9.78 11.50
N ASN A 417 26.64 -10.29 10.70
CA ASN A 417 26.61 -11.66 10.14
C ASN A 417 25.36 -11.99 9.30
N ALA A 418 24.51 -11.05 8.94
CA ALA A 418 23.21 -11.33 8.31
C ALA A 418 23.32 -12.29 7.12
N PHE A 419 24.30 -12.11 6.25
CA PHE A 419 24.57 -12.98 5.10
C PHE A 419 25.95 -13.68 5.15
N ASN A 420 26.58 -13.74 6.33
CA ASN A 420 27.91 -14.30 6.48
C ASN A 420 27.99 -15.75 5.98
N ASN A 421 28.97 -16.04 5.09
CA ASN A 421 29.20 -17.36 4.53
C ASN A 421 27.95 -17.97 3.82
N SER A 422 27.09 -17.12 3.23
CA SER A 422 25.96 -17.55 2.42
C SER A 422 26.33 -17.75 0.95
N GLY A 423 25.43 -18.40 0.19
CA GLY A 423 25.57 -18.57 -1.26
C GLY A 423 25.27 -17.31 -2.09
N LEU A 424 24.98 -16.17 -1.46
CA LEU A 424 24.48 -14.94 -2.07
C LEU A 424 25.38 -14.43 -3.20
N GLU A 425 24.88 -14.44 -4.43
CA GLU A 425 25.55 -14.00 -5.66
C GLU A 425 25.16 -12.57 -6.07
N ALA A 426 23.93 -12.14 -5.73
CA ALA A 426 23.42 -10.81 -6.03
C ALA A 426 22.48 -10.33 -4.93
N ILE A 427 22.47 -9.01 -4.69
CA ILE A 427 21.55 -8.36 -3.74
C ILE A 427 21.13 -6.98 -4.26
N THR A 428 19.85 -6.64 -4.05
CA THR A 428 19.37 -5.27 -4.17
C THR A 428 19.14 -4.72 -2.78
N LEU A 429 19.93 -3.71 -2.41
CA LEU A 429 19.81 -2.98 -1.14
C LEU A 429 18.86 -1.80 -1.32
N PRO A 430 17.92 -1.53 -0.37
CA PRO A 430 16.98 -0.43 -0.47
C PRO A 430 17.66 0.92 -0.23
N GLU A 431 17.11 1.99 -0.81
CA GLU A 431 17.64 3.36 -0.60
C GLU A 431 17.43 3.85 0.84
N SER A 432 16.52 3.23 1.60
CA SER A 432 16.31 3.49 3.04
C SER A 432 17.43 2.98 3.95
N LEU A 433 18.36 2.14 3.43
CA LEU A 433 19.39 1.51 4.25
C LEU A 433 20.40 2.54 4.80
N GLU A 434 20.63 2.50 6.12
CA GLU A 434 21.52 3.40 6.84
C GLU A 434 22.78 2.70 7.37
N GLU A 435 22.67 1.42 7.72
CA GLU A 435 23.73 0.67 8.38
C GLU A 435 23.88 -0.76 7.83
N ILE A 436 25.13 -1.17 7.61
CA ILE A 436 25.54 -2.54 7.30
C ILE A 436 26.46 -3.00 8.44
N GLY A 437 26.05 -4.02 9.18
CA GLY A 437 26.71 -4.51 10.38
C GLY A 437 28.01 -5.27 10.17
N GLU A 438 28.64 -5.65 11.27
CA GLU A 438 29.90 -6.40 11.27
C GLU A 438 29.74 -7.78 10.60
N TYR A 439 30.65 -8.14 9.67
CA TYR A 439 30.59 -9.38 8.87
C TYR A 439 29.31 -9.58 8.05
N ALA A 440 28.47 -8.57 7.85
CA ALA A 440 27.14 -8.74 7.26
C ALA A 440 27.15 -9.48 5.92
N PHE A 441 28.11 -9.20 5.04
CA PHE A 441 28.29 -9.85 3.75
C PHE A 441 29.64 -10.59 3.64
N SER A 442 30.24 -10.93 4.78
CA SER A 442 31.50 -11.63 4.78
C SER A 442 31.39 -13.01 4.13
N LYS A 443 32.35 -13.36 3.26
CA LYS A 443 32.47 -14.66 2.58
C LYS A 443 31.20 -15.05 1.76
N THR A 444 30.53 -14.05 1.18
CA THR A 444 29.44 -14.27 0.21
C THR A 444 30.02 -14.52 -1.19
N ASN A 445 29.15 -14.92 -2.13
CA ASN A 445 29.50 -15.06 -3.55
C ASN A 445 29.17 -13.81 -4.38
N LEU A 446 28.96 -12.65 -3.74
CA LEU A 446 28.72 -11.39 -4.44
C LEU A 446 29.85 -11.06 -5.41
N THR A 447 29.47 -10.74 -6.66
CA THR A 447 30.46 -10.29 -7.69
C THR A 447 30.50 -8.77 -7.76
N GLU A 448 29.41 -8.10 -7.45
CA GLU A 448 29.29 -6.65 -7.39
C GLU A 448 28.31 -6.28 -6.26
N VAL A 449 28.51 -5.11 -5.66
CA VAL A 449 27.56 -4.53 -4.70
C VAL A 449 27.44 -3.03 -4.91
N VAL A 450 26.21 -2.53 -4.84
CA VAL A 450 25.90 -1.10 -4.86
C VAL A 450 25.45 -0.70 -3.47
N ILE A 451 26.21 0.17 -2.82
CA ILE A 451 25.92 0.71 -1.49
C ILE A 451 25.03 1.95 -1.64
N PRO A 452 23.79 1.96 -1.11
CA PRO A 452 22.85 3.07 -1.24
C PRO A 452 23.36 4.39 -0.64
N ALA A 453 22.78 5.50 -1.09
CA ALA A 453 23.25 6.84 -0.73
C ALA A 453 23.08 7.18 0.77
N ASN A 454 22.15 6.52 1.45
CA ASN A 454 21.86 6.79 2.85
C ASN A 454 22.76 6.01 3.84
N VAL A 455 23.51 5.03 3.36
CA VAL A 455 24.41 4.26 4.23
C VAL A 455 25.49 5.17 4.81
N GLN A 456 25.58 5.18 6.14
CA GLN A 456 26.52 5.98 6.93
C GLN A 456 27.51 5.13 7.72
N LEU A 457 27.22 3.83 7.90
CA LEU A 457 28.09 2.89 8.61
C LEU A 457 28.26 1.58 7.83
N LEU A 458 29.53 1.19 7.62
CA LEU A 458 29.92 -0.16 7.24
C LEU A 458 30.68 -0.78 8.40
N GLY A 459 30.15 -1.83 8.98
CA GLY A 459 30.77 -2.53 10.11
C GLY A 459 32.10 -3.19 9.75
N SER A 460 32.87 -3.50 10.76
CA SER A 460 34.14 -4.22 10.60
C SER A 460 33.93 -5.53 9.83
N SER A 461 34.81 -5.81 8.88
CA SER A 461 34.76 -7.03 8.05
C SER A 461 33.47 -7.21 7.23
N ALA A 462 32.65 -6.15 7.03
CA ALA A 462 31.33 -6.23 6.42
C ALA A 462 31.35 -6.99 5.07
N PHE A 463 32.39 -6.83 4.26
CA PHE A 463 32.59 -7.52 2.98
C PHE A 463 33.84 -8.37 2.96
N GLN A 464 34.33 -8.79 4.12
CA GLN A 464 35.54 -9.60 4.19
C GLN A 464 35.42 -10.83 3.30
N GLY A 465 36.39 -11.00 2.40
CA GLY A 465 36.44 -12.14 1.49
C GLY A 465 36.90 -13.43 2.14
N SER A 466 37.18 -14.43 1.31
CA SER A 466 37.77 -15.72 1.69
C SER A 466 38.93 -16.07 0.76
N SER A 467 39.87 -16.79 1.29
CA SER A 467 40.99 -17.33 0.50
C SER A 467 40.69 -18.74 -0.07
N SER A 468 39.66 -19.41 0.44
CA SER A 468 39.20 -20.72 -0.02
C SER A 468 37.71 -20.95 0.35
N PRO A 469 36.82 -20.88 -0.63
CA PRO A 469 37.04 -20.40 -2.00
C PRO A 469 37.43 -18.92 -2.05
N ILE A 470 38.08 -18.52 -3.16
CA ILE A 470 38.47 -17.11 -3.38
C ILE A 470 37.22 -16.25 -3.53
N SER A 471 37.17 -15.11 -2.83
CA SER A 471 36.04 -14.16 -2.92
C SER A 471 35.86 -13.68 -4.37
N PRO A 472 34.67 -13.78 -4.95
CA PRO A 472 34.39 -13.36 -6.31
C PRO A 472 34.15 -11.85 -6.48
N LEU A 473 34.08 -11.06 -5.38
CA LEU A 473 33.76 -9.62 -5.40
C LEU A 473 34.77 -8.85 -6.25
N LYS A 474 34.27 -8.21 -7.32
CA LYS A 474 35.08 -7.45 -8.30
C LYS A 474 34.86 -5.95 -8.22
N LYS A 475 33.66 -5.54 -7.81
CA LYS A 475 33.27 -4.14 -7.88
C LYS A 475 32.41 -3.73 -6.69
N VAL A 476 32.70 -2.53 -6.16
CA VAL A 476 31.92 -1.86 -5.12
C VAL A 476 31.63 -0.45 -5.57
N VAL A 477 30.33 -0.09 -5.56
CA VAL A 477 29.85 1.25 -5.97
C VAL A 477 29.17 1.92 -4.78
N PHE A 478 29.66 3.07 -4.36
CA PHE A 478 29.02 3.92 -3.37
C PHE A 478 28.19 4.99 -4.07
N LYS A 479 26.88 5.07 -3.77
CA LYS A 479 26.00 6.13 -4.31
C LYS A 479 26.02 7.41 -3.48
N GLY A 480 26.49 7.36 -2.23
CA GLY A 480 26.44 8.46 -1.28
C GLY A 480 27.77 8.85 -0.67
N ASN A 481 27.75 9.94 0.10
CA ASN A 481 28.89 10.54 0.79
C ASN A 481 28.60 10.70 2.29
N LYS A 482 28.14 9.63 2.98
CA LYS A 482 27.87 9.66 4.42
C LYS A 482 28.85 8.82 5.25
N ILE A 483 29.56 7.89 4.60
CA ILE A 483 30.52 6.99 5.26
C ILE A 483 31.79 7.79 5.57
N GLU A 484 32.11 7.92 6.86
CA GLU A 484 33.32 8.64 7.32
C GLU A 484 34.50 7.71 7.59
N THR A 485 34.26 6.41 7.75
CA THR A 485 35.30 5.44 8.05
C THR A 485 35.15 4.18 7.20
N ILE A 486 36.23 3.73 6.57
CA ILE A 486 36.34 2.36 6.08
C ILE A 486 36.89 1.53 7.24
N GLU A 487 36.00 0.76 7.87
CA GLU A 487 36.27 0.07 9.12
C GLU A 487 37.29 -1.06 8.99
N LEU A 488 37.69 -1.62 10.15
CA LEU A 488 38.64 -2.74 10.27
C LEU A 488 38.29 -3.87 9.30
N ALA A 489 39.22 -4.26 8.45
CA ALA A 489 39.14 -5.42 7.55
C ALA A 489 37.88 -5.44 6.63
N THR A 490 37.24 -4.30 6.39
CA THR A 490 35.96 -4.24 5.61
C THR A 490 36.02 -5.01 4.31
N PHE A 491 37.13 -4.88 3.52
CA PHE A 491 37.36 -5.56 2.25
C PHE A 491 38.55 -6.50 2.31
N GLN A 492 38.99 -6.91 3.50
CA GLN A 492 40.13 -7.85 3.63
C GLN A 492 39.84 -9.14 2.86
N ASP A 493 40.85 -9.69 2.16
CA ASP A 493 40.75 -10.92 1.35
C ASP A 493 39.73 -10.86 0.18
N CYS A 494 39.31 -9.67 -0.26
CA CYS A 494 38.59 -9.49 -1.52
C CYS A 494 39.57 -9.58 -2.69
N GLN A 495 40.06 -10.81 -2.94
CA GLN A 495 41.21 -11.04 -3.83
C GLN A 495 40.96 -10.65 -5.28
N ASN A 496 39.70 -10.63 -5.73
CA ASN A 496 39.28 -10.26 -7.08
C ASN A 496 38.77 -8.82 -7.21
N LEU A 497 38.84 -8.01 -6.14
CA LEU A 497 38.35 -6.61 -6.17
C LEU A 497 39.24 -5.78 -7.12
N GLN A 498 38.60 -5.24 -8.17
CA GLN A 498 39.24 -4.46 -9.23
C GLN A 498 38.84 -2.99 -9.20
N GLU A 499 37.55 -2.72 -8.90
CA GLU A 499 36.98 -1.39 -8.97
C GLU A 499 36.35 -1.01 -7.63
N ILE A 500 36.80 0.09 -7.06
CA ILE A 500 36.20 0.74 -5.91
C ILE A 500 36.55 2.22 -5.90
N ASN A 501 35.52 3.08 -5.79
CA ASN A 501 35.71 4.51 -5.60
C ASN A 501 35.24 4.86 -4.20
N LEU A 502 36.14 5.30 -3.34
CA LEU A 502 35.83 5.65 -1.96
C LEU A 502 34.99 6.95 -1.91
N PRO A 503 33.98 7.04 -1.01
CA PRO A 503 33.23 8.29 -0.78
C PRO A 503 34.15 9.44 -0.34
N GLU A 504 33.88 10.65 -0.82
CA GLU A 504 34.66 11.86 -0.47
C GLU A 504 34.55 12.25 1.02
N SER A 505 33.55 11.68 1.75
CA SER A 505 33.38 11.87 3.20
C SER A 505 34.34 11.05 4.06
N VAL A 506 35.05 10.09 3.48
CA VAL A 506 35.92 9.19 4.25
C VAL A 506 37.10 9.96 4.84
N LYS A 507 37.23 9.85 6.17
CA LYS A 507 38.30 10.48 6.98
C LYS A 507 39.38 9.47 7.43
N THR A 508 39.01 8.21 7.59
CA THR A 508 39.90 7.17 8.11
C THR A 508 39.72 5.87 7.35
N ILE A 509 40.87 5.26 6.95
CA ILE A 509 40.93 3.90 6.41
C ILE A 509 41.62 3.04 7.45
N GLN A 510 40.88 2.16 8.10
CA GLN A 510 41.35 1.42 9.27
C GLN A 510 42.24 0.21 8.95
N TYR A 511 42.71 -0.45 10.02
CA TYR A 511 43.61 -1.58 9.96
C TYR A 511 43.07 -2.71 9.07
N ASN A 512 43.92 -3.18 8.13
CA ASN A 512 43.64 -4.26 7.17
C ASN A 512 42.45 -3.98 6.21
N ALA A 513 41.92 -2.77 6.10
CA ALA A 513 40.72 -2.50 5.33
C ALA A 513 40.70 -3.13 3.93
N PHE A 514 41.84 -3.14 3.22
CA PHE A 514 42.04 -3.74 1.89
C PHE A 514 43.17 -4.77 1.88
N LEU A 515 43.49 -5.38 3.01
CA LEU A 515 44.54 -6.38 3.06
C LEU A 515 44.25 -7.53 2.09
N ARG A 516 45.22 -7.85 1.19
CA ARG A 516 45.13 -8.92 0.19
C ARG A 516 44.04 -8.72 -0.88
N CYS A 517 43.76 -7.49 -1.26
CA CYS A 517 43.01 -7.19 -2.48
C CYS A 517 43.94 -7.32 -3.69
N TYR A 518 44.28 -8.56 -4.06
CA TYR A 518 45.33 -8.83 -5.04
C TYR A 518 45.11 -8.23 -6.42
N ALA A 519 43.82 -8.11 -6.86
CA ALA A 519 43.47 -7.64 -8.19
C ALA A 519 43.28 -6.11 -8.29
N LEU A 520 43.37 -5.38 -7.17
CA LEU A 520 43.22 -3.92 -7.16
C LEU A 520 44.41 -3.27 -7.86
N GLU A 521 44.17 -2.57 -8.99
CA GLU A 521 45.25 -1.96 -9.80
C GLU A 521 45.48 -0.49 -9.47
N GLU A 522 44.46 0.21 -9.01
CA GLU A 522 44.51 1.65 -8.72
C GLU A 522 43.60 2.00 -7.56
N ILE A 523 43.99 2.98 -6.75
CA ILE A 523 43.19 3.54 -5.70
C ILE A 523 43.38 5.05 -5.58
N THR A 524 42.28 5.79 -5.52
CA THR A 524 42.24 7.21 -5.16
C THR A 524 41.76 7.34 -3.71
N ILE A 525 42.60 7.91 -2.87
CA ILE A 525 42.30 8.23 -1.50
C ILE A 525 41.65 9.62 -1.47
N PRO A 526 40.40 9.77 -0.98
CA PRO A 526 39.71 11.05 -0.91
C PRO A 526 40.47 12.13 -0.13
N ASP A 527 40.28 13.40 -0.50
CA ASP A 527 40.97 14.53 0.13
C ASP A 527 40.69 14.67 1.62
N ALA A 528 39.49 14.24 2.10
CA ALA A 528 39.11 14.30 3.51
C ALA A 528 39.86 13.26 4.39
N VAL A 529 40.57 12.29 3.79
CA VAL A 529 41.25 11.25 4.56
C VAL A 529 42.46 11.84 5.28
N THR A 530 42.46 11.74 6.61
CA THR A 530 43.55 12.16 7.48
C THR A 530 44.44 11.00 7.94
N SER A 531 43.94 9.76 7.94
CA SER A 531 44.67 8.60 8.42
C SER A 531 44.42 7.35 7.58
N ILE A 532 45.51 6.73 7.15
CA ILE A 532 45.56 5.36 6.64
C ILE A 532 46.27 4.49 7.67
N GLU A 533 45.56 3.53 8.24
CA GLU A 533 46.08 2.76 9.36
C GLU A 533 47.02 1.60 8.91
N LYS A 534 47.52 0.88 9.92
CA LYS A 534 48.46 -0.22 9.73
C LYS A 534 47.89 -1.28 8.75
N GLN A 535 48.70 -1.67 7.75
CA GLN A 535 48.42 -2.73 6.77
C GLN A 535 47.16 -2.50 5.92
N ALA A 536 46.60 -1.28 5.85
CA ALA A 536 45.35 -0.99 5.17
C ALA A 536 45.31 -1.53 3.71
N PHE A 537 46.36 -1.40 2.94
CA PHE A 537 46.51 -1.89 1.56
C PHE A 537 47.63 -2.93 1.42
N SER A 538 48.04 -3.56 2.52
CA SER A 538 49.13 -4.53 2.45
C SER A 538 48.79 -5.72 1.56
N GLN A 539 49.76 -6.16 0.73
CA GLN A 539 49.58 -7.27 -0.22
C GLN A 539 48.51 -7.00 -1.33
N CYS A 540 48.28 -5.75 -1.71
CA CYS A 540 47.61 -5.43 -2.97
C CYS A 540 48.62 -5.59 -4.12
N GLU A 541 48.87 -6.84 -4.52
CA GLU A 541 50.05 -7.18 -5.37
C GLU A 541 49.99 -6.59 -6.78
N SER A 542 48.76 -6.31 -7.31
CA SER A 542 48.53 -5.68 -8.63
C SER A 542 48.48 -4.16 -8.57
N LEU A 543 48.57 -3.54 -7.39
CA LEU A 543 48.37 -2.08 -7.21
C LEU A 543 49.54 -1.31 -7.87
N LYS A 544 49.25 -0.61 -8.97
CA LYS A 544 50.17 0.16 -9.77
C LYS A 544 50.20 1.63 -9.40
N ARG A 545 48.99 2.21 -9.15
CA ARG A 545 48.84 3.65 -8.91
C ARG A 545 48.10 3.92 -7.62
N VAL A 546 48.61 4.87 -6.84
CA VAL A 546 48.00 5.38 -5.62
C VAL A 546 47.98 6.89 -5.68
N TYR A 547 46.76 7.48 -5.64
CA TYR A 547 46.58 8.91 -5.49
C TYR A 547 46.15 9.19 -4.05
N LEU A 548 47.03 9.88 -3.31
CA LEU A 548 46.76 10.24 -1.92
C LEU A 548 45.99 11.57 -1.86
N GLY A 549 45.11 11.71 -0.86
CA GLY A 549 44.34 12.95 -0.62
C GLY A 549 45.23 14.11 -0.11
N THR A 550 44.67 15.30 -0.05
CA THR A 550 45.35 16.56 0.29
C THR A 550 45.36 16.89 1.79
N GLN A 551 44.78 16.06 2.65
CA GLN A 551 44.70 16.29 4.12
C GLN A 551 45.31 15.16 4.93
N LEU A 552 46.18 14.36 4.34
CA LEU A 552 46.70 13.14 4.94
C LEU A 552 47.79 13.45 6.02
N GLU A 553 47.48 13.16 7.28
CA GLU A 553 48.34 13.39 8.43
C GLU A 553 49.25 12.20 8.74
N SER A 554 48.76 10.98 8.51
CA SER A 554 49.49 9.76 8.89
C SER A 554 49.24 8.57 7.99
N ILE A 555 50.30 7.76 7.77
CA ILE A 555 50.24 6.46 7.10
C ILE A 555 50.86 5.41 8.02
N GLY A 556 50.08 4.43 8.43
CA GLY A 556 50.47 3.41 9.41
C GLY A 556 51.47 2.39 8.93
N ASN A 557 52.01 1.60 9.85
CA ASN A 557 53.02 0.59 9.58
C ASN A 557 52.56 -0.40 8.48
N ASN A 558 53.42 -0.66 7.49
CA ASN A 558 53.18 -1.61 6.42
C ASN A 558 51.92 -1.33 5.56
N ALA A 559 51.44 -0.09 5.53
CA ALA A 559 50.16 0.22 4.87
C ALA A 559 50.11 -0.25 3.40
N PHE A 560 51.15 -0.09 2.62
CA PHE A 560 51.27 -0.55 1.24
C PHE A 560 52.39 -1.64 1.07
N ASN A 561 52.71 -2.33 2.16
CA ASN A 561 53.73 -3.38 2.10
C ASN A 561 53.32 -4.50 1.14
N LYS A 562 54.28 -5.01 0.33
CA LYS A 562 54.05 -6.03 -0.71
C LYS A 562 53.09 -5.63 -1.83
N CYS A 563 52.88 -4.34 -2.09
CA CYS A 563 52.25 -3.88 -3.32
C CYS A 563 53.32 -3.96 -4.43
N LEU A 564 53.54 -5.18 -4.97
CA LEU A 564 54.72 -5.50 -5.78
C LEU A 564 54.69 -4.88 -7.19
N ALA A 565 53.50 -4.54 -7.69
CA ALA A 565 53.34 -3.88 -8.99
C ALA A 565 53.42 -2.35 -8.92
N LEU A 566 53.69 -1.77 -7.74
CA LEU A 566 53.59 -0.32 -7.54
C LEU A 566 54.58 0.44 -8.44
N GLU A 567 54.04 1.39 -9.19
CA GLU A 567 54.77 2.23 -10.17
C GLU A 567 54.73 3.72 -9.78
N THR A 568 53.58 4.19 -9.34
CA THR A 568 53.32 5.61 -9.11
C THR A 568 52.55 5.86 -7.83
N ILE A 569 53.06 6.78 -7.01
CA ILE A 569 52.38 7.33 -5.86
C ILE A 569 52.33 8.84 -6.05
N VAL A 570 51.11 9.43 -5.98
CA VAL A 570 50.94 10.89 -6.08
C VAL A 570 50.53 11.40 -4.71
N CYS A 571 51.30 12.35 -4.17
CA CYS A 571 51.07 12.99 -2.87
C CYS A 571 50.84 14.48 -3.12
N PRO A 572 49.60 14.94 -3.32
CA PRO A 572 49.30 16.34 -3.65
C PRO A 572 49.38 17.28 -2.44
N ASP A 573 49.48 16.74 -1.22
CA ASP A 573 49.51 17.54 0.02
C ASP A 573 50.78 18.39 0.11
N GLU A 574 50.65 19.62 0.59
CA GLU A 574 51.77 20.51 0.85
C GLU A 574 52.61 20.12 2.09
N THR A 575 52.02 19.28 2.96
CA THR A 575 52.66 18.82 4.20
C THR A 575 52.85 17.32 4.17
N PRO A 576 54.09 16.81 4.30
CA PRO A 576 54.34 15.37 4.33
C PRO A 576 53.66 14.69 5.51
N ALA A 577 52.84 13.65 5.25
CA ALA A 577 52.25 12.81 6.28
C ALA A 577 53.34 12.10 7.13
N THR A 578 53.03 11.81 8.38
CA THR A 578 53.88 11.00 9.24
C THR A 578 53.82 9.53 8.80
N LEU A 579 54.95 8.91 8.52
CA LEU A 579 55.01 7.52 8.10
C LEU A 579 55.35 6.59 9.26
N GLY A 580 54.65 5.47 9.33
CA GLY A 580 55.04 4.31 10.11
C GLY A 580 56.24 3.56 9.51
N SER A 581 56.58 2.41 10.03
CA SER A 581 57.65 1.57 9.49
C SER A 581 57.17 0.73 8.31
N GLY A 582 58.00 0.60 7.24
CA GLY A 582 57.72 -0.28 6.11
C GLY A 582 56.48 0.08 5.30
N VAL A 583 56.10 1.38 5.24
CA VAL A 583 54.86 1.84 4.58
C VAL A 583 54.77 1.38 3.14
N PHE A 584 55.80 1.64 2.33
CA PHE A 584 55.85 1.22 0.93
C PHE A 584 56.78 0.01 0.72
N PRO A 585 56.62 -0.73 -0.39
CA PRO A 585 57.44 -1.91 -0.65
C PRO A 585 58.92 -1.62 -0.63
N VAL A 586 59.73 -2.56 -0.13
CA VAL A 586 61.18 -2.52 -0.17
C VAL A 586 61.70 -3.72 -0.98
N SER A 587 62.89 -3.59 -1.58
CA SER A 587 63.55 -4.72 -2.25
C SER A 587 63.79 -5.84 -1.23
N ASP A 588 63.39 -7.07 -1.53
CA ASP A 588 63.41 -8.20 -0.61
C ASP A 588 64.69 -9.03 -0.64
N GLY A 589 65.55 -8.75 -1.59
CA GLY A 589 66.81 -9.55 -1.80
C GLY A 589 66.55 -10.93 -2.42
N TRP A 590 65.32 -11.30 -2.73
CA TRP A 590 64.91 -12.60 -3.28
C TRP A 590 64.39 -12.52 -4.72
N GLY A 591 64.45 -11.33 -5.33
CA GLY A 591 64.10 -11.12 -6.72
C GLY A 591 63.14 -9.93 -6.95
N TYR A 592 62.49 -9.38 -5.93
CA TYR A 592 61.76 -8.15 -6.05
C TYR A 592 62.65 -6.92 -5.91
N THR A 593 62.63 -6.04 -6.89
CA THR A 593 63.25 -4.72 -6.84
C THR A 593 62.19 -3.65 -6.88
N ALA A 594 62.05 -2.90 -5.81
CA ALA A 594 61.11 -1.78 -5.75
C ALA A 594 61.54 -0.71 -6.77
N ASN A 595 60.61 -0.33 -7.67
CA ASN A 595 60.88 0.61 -8.77
C ASN A 595 59.73 1.61 -8.96
N TYR A 596 59.15 2.10 -7.89
CA TYR A 596 58.07 3.11 -7.94
C TYR A 596 58.64 4.53 -7.80
N LYS A 597 57.81 5.52 -8.17
CA LYS A 597 58.09 6.95 -8.00
C LYS A 597 57.03 7.58 -7.14
N ILE A 598 57.45 8.50 -6.26
CA ILE A 598 56.55 9.30 -5.42
C ILE A 598 56.60 10.73 -5.94
N TYR A 599 55.49 11.22 -6.48
CA TYR A 599 55.37 12.58 -6.99
C TYR A 599 54.75 13.47 -5.94
N VAL A 600 55.41 14.59 -5.63
CA VAL A 600 55.03 15.56 -4.60
C VAL A 600 55.00 16.97 -5.18
N PRO A 601 54.30 17.97 -4.57
CA PRO A 601 54.33 19.35 -5.06
C PRO A 601 55.76 19.85 -5.23
N ASP A 602 56.01 20.53 -6.34
CA ASP A 602 57.36 20.99 -6.73
C ASP A 602 58.05 21.79 -5.62
N ALA A 603 57.28 22.67 -4.94
CA ALA A 603 57.77 23.48 -3.83
C ALA A 603 58.07 22.70 -2.55
N GLN A 604 57.57 21.47 -2.43
CA GLN A 604 57.62 20.66 -1.20
C GLN A 604 58.61 19.48 -1.29
N VAL A 605 59.29 19.31 -2.42
CA VAL A 605 60.18 18.18 -2.64
C VAL A 605 61.20 17.99 -1.52
N ASP A 606 61.81 19.07 -1.03
CA ASP A 606 62.83 18.98 0.04
C ASP A 606 62.20 18.71 1.41
N ALA A 607 60.97 19.18 1.66
CA ALA A 607 60.22 18.86 2.86
C ALA A 607 59.91 17.34 2.93
N TYR A 608 59.42 16.76 1.82
CA TYR A 608 59.16 15.31 1.72
C TYR A 608 60.45 14.47 1.83
N ARG A 609 61.54 14.89 1.22
CA ARG A 609 62.85 14.21 1.35
C ARG A 609 63.35 14.22 2.79
N THR A 610 63.09 15.30 3.51
CA THR A 610 63.47 15.42 4.92
C THR A 610 62.56 14.59 5.82
N ALA A 611 61.27 14.62 5.59
CA ALA A 611 60.26 13.88 6.38
C ALA A 611 60.34 12.36 6.11
N TRP A 612 60.66 11.95 4.86
CA TRP A 612 60.68 10.55 4.44
C TRP A 612 62.11 10.07 4.05
N PRO A 613 63.11 10.15 4.96
CA PRO A 613 64.52 9.88 4.63
C PRO A 613 64.76 8.43 4.19
N ALA A 614 63.95 7.47 4.63
CA ALA A 614 64.00 6.09 4.19
C ALA A 614 63.85 5.92 2.68
N TYR A 615 63.06 6.79 2.04
CA TYR A 615 62.75 6.74 0.61
C TYR A 615 63.61 7.72 -0.22
N TRP A 616 64.55 8.43 0.43
CA TRP A 616 65.47 9.33 -0.23
C TRP A 616 66.92 9.04 0.04
N ASN A 617 67.28 8.69 1.30
CA ASN A 617 68.66 8.55 1.76
C ASN A 617 69.08 7.11 2.10
N SER A 618 68.23 6.10 1.95
CA SER A 618 68.54 4.72 2.34
C SER A 618 69.62 4.10 1.52
N THR A 619 70.48 3.33 2.17
CA THR A 619 71.73 2.72 1.55
C THR A 619 71.61 1.24 1.25
N SER A 620 70.48 0.57 1.65
CA SER A 620 70.32 -0.86 1.41
C SER A 620 68.87 -1.31 1.44
N TRP A 621 68.25 -1.82 0.51
CA TRP A 621 66.95 -2.48 0.42
C TRP A 621 65.77 -1.60 0.03
N VAL A 622 65.83 -0.26 0.18
CA VAL A 622 64.78 0.68 -0.30
C VAL A 622 65.30 1.31 -1.60
N PRO A 623 64.44 1.51 -2.64
CA PRO A 623 64.89 2.28 -3.81
C PRO A 623 65.23 3.69 -3.32
N THR A 624 66.46 4.10 -3.63
CA THR A 624 66.96 5.43 -3.28
C THR A 624 66.45 6.46 -4.27
N LYS A 625 66.12 7.67 -3.78
CA LYS A 625 65.72 8.80 -4.62
C LYS A 625 64.44 8.60 -5.40
N VAL A 626 63.39 8.07 -4.75
CA VAL A 626 62.07 7.87 -5.38
C VAL A 626 61.15 9.08 -5.31
N ILE A 627 61.53 10.17 -4.62
CA ILE A 627 60.74 11.39 -4.44
C ILE A 627 61.08 12.41 -5.52
N PHE A 628 60.06 12.76 -6.35
CA PHE A 628 60.20 13.60 -7.53
C PHE A 628 59.16 14.74 -7.50
N PRO A 629 59.44 15.91 -8.14
CA PRO A 629 58.46 16.97 -8.32
C PRO A 629 57.32 16.54 -9.28
N MET A 630 56.09 16.97 -9.01
CA MET A 630 54.93 16.67 -9.86
C MET A 630 55.10 17.13 -11.30
N SER A 631 55.82 18.25 -11.53
CA SER A 631 56.13 18.73 -12.88
C SER A 631 56.91 17.73 -13.74
N THR A 632 57.52 16.71 -13.14
CA THR A 632 58.25 15.64 -13.85
C THR A 632 57.41 14.37 -14.06
N MET A 633 56.15 14.36 -13.59
CA MET A 633 55.26 13.23 -13.80
C MET A 633 54.92 13.12 -15.29
N PRO A 634 55.00 11.91 -15.89
CA PRO A 634 54.59 11.72 -17.26
C PRO A 634 53.12 12.13 -17.45
N THR A 635 52.84 12.86 -18.52
CA THR A 635 51.45 13.03 -18.97
C THR A 635 50.99 11.73 -19.58
N GLU A 636 49.87 11.19 -19.13
CA GLU A 636 49.25 10.01 -19.71
C GLU A 636 48.84 10.19 -21.16
#